data_5e00fba4fb44b266e441bbf63660eb53
#
_entry.id   5e00fba4fb44b266e441bbf63660eb53
#
_cell.length_a   1.000
_cell.length_b   1.000
_cell.length_c   1.000
_cell.angle_alpha   90.00
_cell.angle_beta   90.00
_cell.angle_gamma   90.00
#
_symmetry.space_group_name_H-M   'P 1'
#
loop_
_entity.id
_entity.type
_entity.pdbx_description
1 polymer ?
#
loop_
_entity_poly.entity_id
_entity_poly.type
_entity_poly.pdbx_seq_one_letter_code
_entity_poly.pdbx_strand_id
1 'polypeptide(L)'
;MRPSKKAPPGTVLALKPSPALQIKPNTTVAEAAQLMAAKREDCVLVTDDDDRIAGIFTAKDLAFRVVGAGVKARDVTIEEIMTKNPLCAKTDTSATDALDLMVRKGFRHLPVMDENHDISGILDITKCFYDAMEKLERAYSSSRKLYDALEGVQAEMGSSQPQQIISYVEAIRQKMSGPTLESVLTGLPPVTVSVRTSVKEAAALMKENHTTAVLVQDQGSITGIFTSKDVVLRVIAAGLDPATCSVVRVMTPHPDFAPMDMSIQSALRKMHGRPTFVAWWGDNAECMLTIGRWPLPESAGHERSRRDCGHGRCPEAYLCHA
;
A
#
# COMPACT_ATOMS: atom_id res chain seq x y z
N MET A 1 9.38 31.52 12.45
CA MET A 1 9.42 30.46 11.39
C MET A 1 10.88 30.05 11.22
N ARG A 2 11.28 28.86 11.61
CA ARG A 2 12.62 28.33 11.31
C ARG A 2 12.67 28.00 9.81
N PRO A 3 13.73 28.36 9.08
CA PRO A 3 13.85 28.00 7.66
C PRO A 3 13.89 26.47 7.56
N SER A 4 12.99 25.89 6.78
CA SER A 4 12.96 24.46 6.53
C SER A 4 14.27 24.08 5.82
N LYS A 5 15.17 23.41 6.51
CA LYS A 5 16.36 22.81 5.91
C LYS A 5 15.89 21.87 4.80
N LYS A 6 16.39 22.10 3.58
CA LYS A 6 16.11 21.25 2.43
C LYS A 6 16.51 19.81 2.80
N ALA A 7 15.56 18.87 2.70
CA ALA A 7 15.82 17.48 3.04
C ALA A 7 17.00 16.94 2.22
N PRO A 8 17.98 16.26 2.85
CA PRO A 8 19.09 15.66 2.11
C PRO A 8 18.55 14.64 1.09
N PRO A 9 19.02 14.64 -0.16
CA PRO A 9 18.57 13.69 -1.17
C PRO A 9 18.90 12.24 -0.73
N GLY A 10 17.99 11.30 -1.05
CA GLY A 10 18.17 9.89 -0.72
C GLY A 10 17.82 9.50 0.71
N THR A 11 17.33 10.43 1.54
CA THR A 11 16.87 10.15 2.91
C THR A 11 15.36 9.95 2.99
N VAL A 12 14.89 9.34 4.09
CA VAL A 12 13.47 9.20 4.43
C VAL A 12 12.76 10.55 4.44
N LEU A 13 13.42 11.60 4.95
CA LEU A 13 12.85 12.96 4.94
C LEU A 13 12.59 13.47 3.53
N ALA A 14 13.40 13.08 2.54
CA ALA A 14 13.20 13.45 1.14
C ALA A 14 11.99 12.76 0.49
N LEU A 15 11.50 11.66 1.07
CA LEU A 15 10.23 10.98 0.67
C LEU A 15 9.00 11.74 1.17
N LYS A 16 9.17 12.80 1.95
CA LYS A 16 8.09 13.65 2.48
C LYS A 16 7.05 12.84 3.28
N PRO A 17 7.40 12.32 4.46
CA PRO A 17 6.45 11.65 5.34
C PRO A 17 5.19 12.50 5.53
N SER A 18 4.01 11.88 5.49
CA SER A 18 2.75 12.58 5.76
C SER A 18 2.61 12.86 7.26
N PRO A 19 1.92 13.95 7.67
CA PRO A 19 1.59 14.15 9.08
C PRO A 19 0.88 12.93 9.63
N ALA A 20 1.33 12.43 10.77
CA ALA A 20 0.71 11.27 11.42
C ALA A 20 -0.49 11.70 12.26
N LEU A 21 -1.61 10.99 12.11
CA LEU A 21 -2.72 11.09 13.03
C LEU A 21 -2.33 10.38 14.33
N GLN A 22 -2.49 11.02 15.46
CA GLN A 22 -2.06 10.51 16.77
C GLN A 22 -3.26 10.36 17.72
N ILE A 23 -3.26 9.29 18.52
CA ILE A 23 -4.28 9.00 19.54
C ILE A 23 -3.61 8.42 20.79
N LYS A 24 -4.32 8.44 21.92
CA LYS A 24 -3.86 7.83 23.16
C LYS A 24 -4.29 6.34 23.26
N PRO A 25 -3.57 5.51 24.04
CA PRO A 25 -3.83 4.07 24.15
C PRO A 25 -5.23 3.73 24.66
N ASN A 26 -5.77 4.53 25.55
CA ASN A 26 -7.09 4.36 26.16
C ASN A 26 -8.27 4.74 25.26
N THR A 27 -8.01 5.28 24.06
CA THR A 27 -9.05 5.56 23.05
C THR A 27 -9.73 4.25 22.64
N THR A 28 -11.07 4.25 22.53
CA THR A 28 -11.78 3.07 22.02
C THR A 28 -11.54 2.89 20.52
N VAL A 29 -11.66 1.65 20.05
CA VAL A 29 -11.53 1.35 18.61
C VAL A 29 -12.61 2.07 17.79
N ALA A 30 -13.81 2.25 18.36
CA ALA A 30 -14.89 2.99 17.69
C ALA A 30 -14.55 4.48 17.51
N GLU A 31 -14.03 5.14 18.55
CA GLU A 31 -13.58 6.54 18.47
C GLU A 31 -12.42 6.71 17.50
N ALA A 32 -11.44 5.80 17.53
CA ALA A 32 -10.33 5.79 16.58
C ALA A 32 -10.84 5.66 15.14
N ALA A 33 -11.79 4.76 14.87
CA ALA A 33 -12.39 4.59 13.55
C ALA A 33 -13.12 5.86 13.07
N GLN A 34 -13.85 6.55 13.97
CA GLN A 34 -14.50 7.83 13.65
C GLN A 34 -13.47 8.90 13.29
N LEU A 35 -12.38 9.00 14.05
CA LEU A 35 -11.30 9.94 13.79
C LEU A 35 -10.60 9.64 12.46
N MET A 36 -10.29 8.36 12.19
CA MET A 36 -9.73 7.91 10.91
C MET A 36 -10.65 8.25 9.74
N ALA A 37 -11.95 8.05 9.90
CA ALA A 37 -12.96 8.41 8.89
C ALA A 37 -13.03 9.91 8.64
N ALA A 38 -13.06 10.72 9.69
CA ALA A 38 -13.11 12.19 9.60
C ALA A 38 -11.87 12.77 8.89
N LYS A 39 -10.70 12.15 9.07
CA LYS A 39 -9.43 12.54 8.45
C LYS A 39 -9.15 11.81 7.14
N ARG A 40 -9.96 10.80 6.77
CA ARG A 40 -9.79 9.91 5.61
C ARG A 40 -8.47 9.13 5.64
N GLU A 41 -7.95 8.88 6.83
CA GLU A 41 -6.73 8.10 7.06
C GLU A 41 -7.08 6.63 7.33
N ASP A 42 -6.16 5.73 7.02
CA ASP A 42 -6.30 4.29 7.26
C ASP A 42 -5.26 3.77 8.27
N CYS A 43 -4.55 4.69 8.91
CA CYS A 43 -3.52 4.43 9.91
C CYS A 43 -3.47 5.56 10.95
N VAL A 44 -3.23 5.20 12.22
CA VAL A 44 -2.97 6.14 13.31
C VAL A 44 -1.78 5.67 14.13
N LEU A 45 -1.01 6.59 14.66
CA LEU A 45 0.03 6.33 15.66
C LEU A 45 -0.56 6.45 17.06
N VAL A 46 -0.18 5.53 17.91
CA VAL A 46 -0.58 5.55 19.33
C VAL A 46 0.61 6.08 20.13
N THR A 47 0.36 7.14 20.91
CA THR A 47 1.41 7.80 21.69
C THR A 47 1.15 7.64 23.18
N ASP A 48 2.21 7.42 23.94
CA ASP A 48 2.17 7.42 25.40
C ASP A 48 1.99 8.84 25.98
N ASP A 49 2.11 8.96 27.28
CA ASP A 49 1.93 10.26 27.98
C ASP A 49 3.06 11.25 27.68
N ASP A 50 4.24 10.77 27.29
CA ASP A 50 5.38 11.56 26.86
C ASP A 50 5.39 11.87 25.35
N ASP A 51 4.26 11.62 24.66
CA ASP A 51 4.06 11.78 23.22
C ASP A 51 5.02 10.94 22.35
N ARG A 52 5.59 9.86 22.91
CA ARG A 52 6.40 8.90 22.18
C ARG A 52 5.54 7.80 21.57
N ILE A 53 6.04 7.15 20.50
CA ILE A 53 5.32 6.10 19.81
C ILE A 53 5.24 4.83 20.68
N ALA A 54 4.05 4.51 21.17
CA ALA A 54 3.74 3.26 21.87
C ALA A 54 3.25 2.17 20.91
N GLY A 55 2.59 2.55 19.81
CA GLY A 55 2.01 1.61 18.89
C GLY A 55 1.57 2.21 17.55
N ILE A 56 1.11 1.33 16.67
CA ILE A 56 0.46 1.67 15.41
C ILE A 56 -0.83 0.89 15.28
N PHE A 57 -1.89 1.53 14.81
CA PHE A 57 -3.18 0.92 14.53
C PHE A 57 -3.64 1.27 13.13
N THR A 58 -4.08 0.26 12.38
CA THR A 58 -4.43 0.39 10.97
C THR A 58 -5.81 -0.18 10.65
N ALA A 59 -6.35 0.16 9.48
CA ALA A 59 -7.58 -0.45 8.97
C ALA A 59 -7.52 -1.98 8.93
N LYS A 60 -6.33 -2.57 8.68
CA LYS A 60 -6.10 -4.01 8.72
C LYS A 60 -6.30 -4.58 10.13
N ASP A 61 -5.78 -3.92 11.16
CA ASP A 61 -5.94 -4.36 12.55
C ASP A 61 -7.41 -4.33 12.95
N LEU A 62 -8.15 -3.28 12.58
CA LEU A 62 -9.59 -3.18 12.82
C LEU A 62 -10.36 -4.32 12.13
N ALA A 63 -10.09 -4.56 10.85
CA ALA A 63 -10.77 -5.61 10.11
C ALA A 63 -10.45 -7.01 10.67
N PHE A 64 -9.17 -7.31 10.99
CA PHE A 64 -8.73 -8.67 11.35
C PHE A 64 -8.89 -8.99 12.82
N ARG A 65 -8.52 -8.04 13.70
CA ARG A 65 -8.44 -8.28 15.16
C ARG A 65 -9.73 -7.90 15.89
N VAL A 66 -10.56 -7.06 15.29
CA VAL A 66 -11.82 -6.61 15.89
C VAL A 66 -13.00 -7.24 15.15
N VAL A 67 -13.29 -6.82 13.92
CA VAL A 67 -14.49 -7.23 13.19
C VAL A 67 -14.47 -8.71 12.83
N GLY A 68 -13.39 -9.20 12.21
CA GLY A 68 -13.21 -10.61 11.86
C GLY A 68 -13.07 -11.55 13.07
N ALA A 69 -12.71 -11.01 14.23
CA ALA A 69 -12.71 -11.76 15.50
C ALA A 69 -14.06 -11.69 16.25
N GLY A 70 -15.02 -10.89 15.76
CA GLY A 70 -16.32 -10.70 16.38
C GLY A 70 -16.31 -9.90 17.68
N VAL A 71 -15.26 -9.09 17.87
CA VAL A 71 -15.13 -8.20 19.02
C VAL A 71 -15.88 -6.89 18.75
N LYS A 72 -16.54 -6.32 19.76
CA LYS A 72 -17.25 -5.05 19.62
C LYS A 72 -16.28 -3.88 19.74
N ALA A 73 -16.22 -3.04 18.72
CA ALA A 73 -15.30 -1.90 18.65
C ALA A 73 -15.47 -0.85 19.75
N ARG A 74 -16.60 -0.84 20.44
CA ARG A 74 -16.90 0.09 21.57
C ARG A 74 -16.36 -0.41 22.90
N ASP A 75 -16.15 -1.72 23.03
CA ASP A 75 -15.83 -2.39 24.29
C ASP A 75 -14.32 -2.66 24.44
N VAL A 76 -13.51 -2.30 23.43
CA VAL A 76 -12.05 -2.52 23.38
C VAL A 76 -11.31 -1.22 23.14
N THR A 77 -10.17 -1.09 23.78
CA THR A 77 -9.25 0.04 23.60
C THR A 77 -8.23 -0.25 22.50
N ILE A 78 -7.62 0.82 22.00
CA ILE A 78 -6.57 0.72 21.01
C ILE A 78 -5.36 -0.04 21.55
N GLU A 79 -5.03 0.13 22.84
CA GLU A 79 -3.92 -0.57 23.48
C GLU A 79 -4.00 -2.10 23.38
N GLU A 80 -5.21 -2.64 23.43
CA GLU A 80 -5.45 -4.09 23.35
C GLU A 80 -5.27 -4.65 21.92
N ILE A 81 -5.45 -3.79 20.91
CA ILE A 81 -5.52 -4.22 19.51
C ILE A 81 -4.33 -3.74 18.66
N MET A 82 -3.68 -2.64 19.03
CA MET A 82 -2.57 -2.07 18.27
C MET A 82 -1.40 -3.03 18.10
N THR A 83 -0.56 -2.77 17.13
CA THR A 83 0.78 -3.35 17.07
C THR A 83 1.69 -2.52 17.95
N LYS A 84 2.12 -3.09 19.09
CA LYS A 84 3.01 -2.43 20.06
C LYS A 84 4.44 -2.38 19.50
N ASN A 85 5.20 -1.36 19.87
CA ASN A 85 6.61 -1.16 19.49
C ASN A 85 6.83 -1.34 17.97
N PRO A 86 6.18 -0.55 17.12
CA PRO A 86 6.31 -0.69 15.68
C PRO A 86 7.75 -0.38 15.24
N LEU A 87 8.16 -1.00 14.13
CA LEU A 87 9.40 -0.58 13.48
C LEU A 87 9.27 0.86 13.02
N CYS A 88 10.28 1.67 13.29
CA CYS A 88 10.35 3.08 12.93
C CYS A 88 11.62 3.36 12.11
N ALA A 89 11.58 4.41 11.29
CA ALA A 89 12.75 4.95 10.61
C ALA A 89 13.11 6.32 11.17
N LYS A 90 14.39 6.69 11.12
CA LYS A 90 14.82 8.07 11.39
C LYS A 90 14.74 8.90 10.11
N THR A 91 14.63 10.21 10.27
CA THR A 91 14.56 11.16 9.14
C THR A 91 15.79 11.10 8.23
N ASP A 92 16.97 10.76 8.78
CA ASP A 92 18.26 10.63 8.09
C ASP A 92 18.51 9.23 7.49
N THR A 93 17.68 8.23 7.83
CA THR A 93 17.77 6.88 7.27
C THR A 93 17.70 6.94 5.74
N SER A 94 18.42 6.02 5.07
CA SER A 94 18.34 5.85 3.61
C SER A 94 16.91 5.55 3.17
N ALA A 95 16.40 6.27 2.17
CA ALA A 95 15.08 6.04 1.59
C ALA A 95 14.95 4.62 1.02
N THR A 96 16.01 4.10 0.39
CA THR A 96 16.05 2.75 -0.18
C THR A 96 15.95 1.71 0.91
N ASP A 97 16.69 1.86 2.01
CA ASP A 97 16.69 0.89 3.12
C ASP A 97 15.32 0.88 3.83
N ALA A 98 14.70 2.04 4.00
CA ALA A 98 13.36 2.15 4.58
C ALA A 98 12.30 1.45 3.71
N LEU A 99 12.33 1.69 2.39
CA LEU A 99 11.39 1.05 1.47
C LEU A 99 11.63 -0.46 1.37
N ASP A 100 12.89 -0.91 1.33
CA ASP A 100 13.25 -2.32 1.33
C ASP A 100 12.83 -3.03 2.63
N LEU A 101 12.94 -2.35 3.79
CA LEU A 101 12.43 -2.85 5.06
C LEU A 101 10.90 -3.07 5.01
N MET A 102 10.16 -2.09 4.47
CA MET A 102 8.69 -2.19 4.34
C MET A 102 8.30 -3.36 3.44
N VAL A 103 9.00 -3.54 2.32
CA VAL A 103 8.78 -4.64 1.37
C VAL A 103 9.08 -5.99 2.03
N ARG A 104 10.27 -6.17 2.60
CA ARG A 104 10.68 -7.45 3.22
C ARG A 104 9.83 -7.86 4.41
N LYS A 105 9.35 -6.89 5.19
CA LYS A 105 8.49 -7.16 6.35
C LYS A 105 7.00 -7.16 6.04
N GLY A 106 6.60 -6.79 4.84
CA GLY A 106 5.21 -6.84 4.37
C GLY A 106 4.27 -5.86 5.06
N PHE A 107 4.74 -4.68 5.48
CA PHE A 107 3.89 -3.64 6.03
C PHE A 107 3.88 -2.38 5.17
N ARG A 108 2.75 -1.68 5.18
CA ARG A 108 2.49 -0.52 4.30
C ARG A 108 2.91 0.81 4.93
N HIS A 109 2.82 0.93 6.25
CA HIS A 109 3.02 2.18 6.98
C HIS A 109 4.25 2.09 7.86
N LEU A 110 5.17 3.06 7.75
CA LEU A 110 6.39 3.14 8.54
C LEU A 110 6.41 4.49 9.27
N PRO A 111 6.34 4.49 10.60
CA PRO A 111 6.53 5.69 11.39
C PRO A 111 7.92 6.27 11.21
N VAL A 112 8.02 7.60 11.18
CA VAL A 112 9.27 8.33 11.02
C VAL A 112 9.49 9.25 12.23
N MET A 113 10.65 9.14 12.83
CA MET A 113 11.07 9.95 13.98
C MET A 113 12.27 10.82 13.61
N ASP A 114 12.40 11.94 14.28
CA ASP A 114 13.60 12.78 14.19
C ASP A 114 14.72 12.32 15.13
N GLU A 115 15.78 13.09 15.20
CA GLU A 115 16.94 12.82 16.07
C GLU A 115 16.58 12.86 17.58
N ASN A 116 15.54 13.57 17.96
CA ASN A 116 15.05 13.70 19.34
C ASN A 116 14.00 12.63 19.70
N HIS A 117 13.73 11.68 18.79
CA HIS A 117 12.67 10.69 18.90
C HIS A 117 11.25 11.28 18.84
N ASP A 118 11.11 12.53 18.35
CA ASP A 118 9.82 13.13 18.10
C ASP A 118 9.24 12.62 16.77
N ILE A 119 7.91 12.51 16.72
CA ILE A 119 7.19 12.03 15.54
C ILE A 119 7.31 13.04 14.40
N SER A 120 8.04 12.70 13.36
CA SER A 120 8.18 13.51 12.15
C SER A 120 7.06 13.26 11.15
N GLY A 121 6.47 12.07 11.15
CA GLY A 121 5.38 11.68 10.27
C GLY A 121 5.28 10.18 10.04
N ILE A 122 4.60 9.80 8.95
CA ILE A 122 4.44 8.42 8.53
C ILE A 122 4.69 8.28 7.03
N LEU A 123 5.43 7.25 6.64
CA LEU A 123 5.57 6.84 5.25
C LEU A 123 4.50 5.83 4.89
N ASP A 124 3.83 6.03 3.76
CA ASP A 124 3.00 5.04 3.08
C ASP A 124 3.74 4.57 1.83
N ILE A 125 4.06 3.27 1.75
CA ILE A 125 4.81 2.69 0.64
C ILE A 125 4.10 2.90 -0.70
N THR A 126 2.77 2.85 -0.73
CA THR A 126 1.97 3.05 -1.95
C THR A 126 2.14 4.47 -2.48
N LYS A 127 2.13 5.46 -1.57
CA LYS A 127 2.38 6.87 -1.92
C LYS A 127 3.81 7.07 -2.40
N CYS A 128 4.80 6.46 -1.73
CA CYS A 128 6.20 6.56 -2.13
C CYS A 128 6.42 6.01 -3.55
N PHE A 129 5.84 4.85 -3.87
CA PHE A 129 5.91 4.28 -5.21
C PHE A 129 5.22 5.16 -6.25
N TYR A 130 4.04 5.70 -5.93
CA TYR A 130 3.34 6.60 -6.84
C TYR A 130 4.15 7.85 -7.15
N ASP A 131 4.69 8.52 -6.11
CA ASP A 131 5.51 9.72 -6.28
C ASP A 131 6.79 9.44 -7.08
N ALA A 132 7.40 8.26 -6.90
CA ALA A 132 8.55 7.82 -7.68
C ALA A 132 8.18 7.60 -9.15
N MET A 133 7.06 6.93 -9.42
CA MET A 133 6.56 6.69 -10.78
C MET A 133 6.19 8.00 -11.50
N GLU A 134 5.58 8.95 -10.80
CA GLU A 134 5.27 10.26 -11.39
C GLU A 134 6.54 11.02 -11.78
N LYS A 135 7.59 10.97 -10.96
CA LYS A 135 8.89 11.57 -11.28
C LYS A 135 9.53 10.91 -12.50
N LEU A 136 9.51 9.58 -12.57
CA LEU A 136 9.99 8.84 -13.73
C LEU A 136 9.24 9.25 -15.00
N GLU A 137 7.92 9.34 -14.95
CA GLU A 137 7.11 9.74 -16.10
C GLU A 137 7.41 11.14 -16.59
N ARG A 138 7.57 12.10 -15.67
CA ARG A 138 7.99 13.47 -16.05
C ARG A 138 9.34 13.46 -16.75
N ALA A 139 10.29 12.65 -16.28
CA ALA A 139 11.59 12.48 -16.96
C ALA A 139 11.42 11.86 -18.35
N TYR A 140 10.55 10.86 -18.48
CA TYR A 140 10.22 10.20 -19.74
C TYR A 140 9.54 11.14 -20.74
N SER A 141 8.53 11.90 -20.31
CA SER A 141 7.81 12.81 -21.18
C SER A 141 8.73 13.91 -21.73
N SER A 142 9.71 14.33 -20.94
CA SER A 142 10.75 15.26 -21.41
C SER A 142 11.66 14.65 -22.46
N SER A 143 12.08 13.39 -22.26
CA SER A 143 12.87 12.68 -23.26
C SER A 143 12.08 12.40 -24.53
N ARG A 144 10.81 12.03 -24.43
CA ARG A 144 9.94 11.80 -25.59
C ARG A 144 9.77 13.05 -26.44
N LYS A 145 9.54 14.22 -25.83
CA LYS A 145 9.48 15.50 -26.56
C LYS A 145 10.77 15.79 -27.32
N LEU A 146 11.92 15.42 -26.75
CA LEU A 146 13.21 15.55 -27.43
C LEU A 146 13.30 14.61 -28.62
N TYR A 147 12.82 13.36 -28.52
CA TYR A 147 12.75 12.41 -29.62
C TYR A 147 11.79 12.85 -30.72
N ASP A 148 10.58 13.30 -30.36
CA ASP A 148 9.59 13.80 -31.32
C ASP A 148 10.13 15.03 -32.09
N ALA A 149 10.92 15.89 -31.41
CA ALA A 149 11.59 17.03 -32.06
C ALA A 149 12.71 16.58 -33.00
N LEU A 150 13.49 15.56 -32.63
CA LEU A 150 14.53 14.98 -33.50
C LEU A 150 13.90 14.29 -34.71
N GLU A 151 12.79 13.58 -34.55
CA GLU A 151 12.04 12.95 -35.64
C GLU A 151 11.48 14.01 -36.63
N GLY A 152 10.99 15.14 -36.11
CA GLY A 152 10.54 16.24 -36.92
C GLY A 152 11.68 16.88 -37.75
N VAL A 153 12.86 17.10 -37.17
CA VAL A 153 14.05 17.57 -37.88
C VAL A 153 14.51 16.58 -38.94
N GLN A 154 14.37 15.27 -38.67
CA GLN A 154 14.73 14.25 -39.62
C GLN A 154 13.79 14.16 -40.82
N ALA A 155 12.48 14.41 -40.62
CA ALA A 155 11.51 14.43 -41.71
C ALA A 155 11.80 15.59 -42.71
N GLU A 156 12.40 16.68 -42.23
CA GLU A 156 12.81 17.81 -43.06
C GLU A 156 14.16 17.62 -43.79
N MET A 157 15.04 16.74 -43.26
CA MET A 157 16.40 16.54 -43.82
C MET A 157 16.52 15.43 -44.88
N GLY A 158 15.43 14.74 -45.30
CA GLY A 158 15.41 13.78 -46.39
C GLY A 158 16.04 12.42 -46.08
N SER A 159 15.60 11.41 -46.81
CA SER A 159 15.65 9.95 -46.56
C SER A 159 17.03 9.29 -46.67
N SER A 160 17.99 9.65 -45.88
CA SER A 160 19.24 8.85 -45.76
C SER A 160 19.50 8.48 -44.32
N GLN A 161 18.65 7.60 -43.77
CA GLN A 161 18.83 7.19 -42.38
C GLN A 161 19.30 5.75 -42.24
N PRO A 162 20.28 5.52 -41.36
CA PRO A 162 20.66 4.15 -41.01
C PRO A 162 19.47 3.54 -40.22
N GLN A 163 18.94 2.40 -40.70
CA GLN A 163 17.96 1.53 -39.99
C GLN A 163 18.35 1.24 -38.54
N GLN A 164 19.61 1.41 -38.19
CA GLN A 164 20.19 1.26 -36.86
C GLN A 164 19.62 2.25 -35.84
N ILE A 165 19.28 3.49 -36.24
CA ILE A 165 18.70 4.48 -35.30
C ILE A 165 17.26 4.13 -35.00
N ILE A 166 16.50 3.70 -36.00
CA ILE A 166 15.09 3.27 -35.82
C ILE A 166 15.02 2.06 -34.91
N SER A 167 15.86 1.03 -35.16
CA SER A 167 15.91 -0.17 -34.32
C SER A 167 16.38 0.12 -32.90
N TYR A 168 17.28 1.07 -32.71
CA TYR A 168 17.72 1.51 -31.40
C TYR A 168 16.62 2.26 -30.62
N VAL A 169 15.86 3.13 -31.27
CA VAL A 169 14.71 3.83 -30.70
C VAL A 169 13.59 2.84 -30.35
N GLU A 170 13.31 1.87 -31.21
CA GLU A 170 12.34 0.79 -30.91
C GLU A 170 12.80 -0.10 -29.76
N ALA A 171 14.06 -0.48 -29.69
CA ALA A 171 14.62 -1.26 -28.57
C ALA A 171 14.56 -0.49 -27.24
N ILE A 172 14.80 0.83 -27.27
CA ILE A 172 14.59 1.69 -26.10
C ILE A 172 13.10 1.74 -25.75
N ARG A 173 12.21 1.92 -26.72
CA ARG A 173 10.75 1.94 -26.50
C ARG A 173 10.24 0.63 -25.88
N GLN A 174 10.72 -0.52 -26.33
CA GLN A 174 10.40 -1.83 -25.75
C GLN A 174 10.95 -1.99 -24.32
N LYS A 175 12.18 -1.54 -24.05
CA LYS A 175 12.72 -1.51 -22.68
C LYS A 175 12.01 -0.51 -21.78
N MET A 176 11.35 0.49 -22.34
CA MET A 176 10.60 1.52 -21.63
C MET A 176 9.14 1.13 -21.32
N SER A 177 8.60 0.13 -22.02
CA SER A 177 7.27 -0.43 -21.75
C SER A 177 7.25 -1.32 -20.51
N GLY A 178 7.81 -1.00 -19.43
CA GLY A 178 7.87 -1.71 -18.14
C GLY A 178 7.09 -3.05 -18.02
N PRO A 179 7.27 -3.82 -16.97
CA PRO A 179 6.57 -5.10 -16.81
C PRO A 179 5.06 -4.92 -16.80
N THR A 180 4.34 -5.89 -17.34
CA THR A 180 2.87 -5.93 -17.36
C THR A 180 2.31 -6.51 -16.05
N LEU A 181 1.01 -6.33 -15.81
CA LEU A 181 0.33 -6.95 -14.67
C LEU A 181 0.47 -8.48 -14.71
N GLU A 182 0.39 -9.11 -15.88
CA GLU A 182 0.57 -10.55 -16.08
C GLU A 182 1.93 -11.04 -15.54
N SER A 183 2.99 -10.27 -15.72
CA SER A 183 4.34 -10.65 -15.28
C SER A 183 4.54 -10.70 -13.76
N VAL A 184 3.64 -10.08 -12.97
CA VAL A 184 3.77 -9.96 -11.50
C VAL A 184 2.64 -10.66 -10.75
N LEU A 185 1.57 -11.04 -11.45
CA LEU A 185 0.45 -11.71 -10.82
C LEU A 185 0.76 -13.20 -10.64
N THR A 186 0.55 -13.68 -9.43
CA THR A 186 0.92 -15.05 -9.03
C THR A 186 -0.13 -16.12 -9.41
N GLY A 187 -1.17 -15.74 -10.17
CA GLY A 187 -2.23 -16.68 -10.58
C GLY A 187 -3.12 -17.19 -9.44
N LEU A 188 -3.05 -16.60 -8.23
CA LEU A 188 -3.92 -16.99 -7.14
C LEU A 188 -5.33 -16.45 -7.35
N PRO A 189 -6.39 -17.29 -7.17
CA PRO A 189 -7.75 -16.85 -7.34
C PRO A 189 -8.11 -15.76 -6.32
N PRO A 190 -8.98 -14.82 -6.70
CA PRO A 190 -9.46 -13.79 -5.80
C PRO A 190 -10.32 -14.39 -4.69
N VAL A 191 -10.28 -13.76 -3.52
CA VAL A 191 -11.25 -14.08 -2.46
C VAL A 191 -12.57 -13.40 -2.79
N THR A 192 -13.63 -14.19 -2.95
CA THR A 192 -14.96 -13.70 -3.31
C THR A 192 -15.96 -13.95 -2.20
N VAL A 193 -16.95 -13.08 -2.07
CA VAL A 193 -18.08 -13.19 -1.16
C VAL A 193 -19.38 -12.87 -1.87
N SER A 194 -20.51 -13.42 -1.40
CA SER A 194 -21.83 -13.07 -1.91
C SER A 194 -22.27 -11.68 -1.44
N VAL A 195 -23.13 -11.01 -2.19
CA VAL A 195 -23.80 -9.75 -1.80
C VAL A 195 -24.50 -9.83 -0.43
N ARG A 196 -24.90 -11.03 -0.01
CA ARG A 196 -25.60 -11.28 1.26
C ARG A 196 -24.66 -11.54 2.43
N THR A 197 -23.39 -11.78 2.17
CA THR A 197 -22.38 -12.03 3.23
C THR A 197 -22.34 -10.86 4.19
N SER A 198 -22.27 -11.13 5.50
CA SER A 198 -22.11 -10.09 6.52
C SER A 198 -20.71 -9.49 6.49
N VAL A 199 -20.58 -8.26 6.95
CA VAL A 199 -19.28 -7.60 7.08
C VAL A 199 -18.34 -8.39 7.98
N LYS A 200 -18.86 -9.00 9.06
CA LYS A 200 -18.08 -9.84 9.96
C LYS A 200 -17.50 -11.06 9.24
N GLU A 201 -18.30 -11.78 8.48
CA GLU A 201 -17.86 -12.94 7.70
C GLU A 201 -16.83 -12.53 6.63
N ALA A 202 -17.07 -11.44 5.92
CA ALA A 202 -16.12 -10.91 4.94
C ALA A 202 -14.78 -10.53 5.57
N ALA A 203 -14.79 -9.89 6.75
CA ALA A 203 -13.58 -9.56 7.50
C ALA A 203 -12.84 -10.80 8.01
N ALA A 204 -13.57 -11.86 8.43
CA ALA A 204 -12.99 -13.15 8.79
C ALA A 204 -12.28 -13.81 7.61
N LEU A 205 -12.92 -13.82 6.42
CA LEU A 205 -12.30 -14.31 5.18
C LEU A 205 -11.07 -13.50 4.77
N MET A 206 -11.10 -12.18 4.93
CA MET A 206 -9.91 -11.33 4.72
C MET A 206 -8.76 -11.74 5.63
N LYS A 207 -9.05 -12.03 6.91
CA LYS A 207 -8.05 -12.47 7.89
C LYS A 207 -7.47 -13.84 7.52
N GLU A 208 -8.31 -14.83 7.21
CA GLU A 208 -7.91 -16.19 6.84
C GLU A 208 -7.03 -16.22 5.60
N ASN A 209 -7.38 -15.41 4.60
CA ASN A 209 -6.66 -15.33 3.33
C ASN A 209 -5.55 -14.26 3.32
N HIS A 210 -5.26 -13.62 4.45
CA HIS A 210 -4.27 -12.56 4.57
C HIS A 210 -4.43 -11.42 3.53
N THR A 211 -5.67 -11.14 3.10
CA THR A 211 -5.99 -10.08 2.14
C THR A 211 -6.77 -8.95 2.80
N THR A 212 -6.59 -7.73 2.36
CA THR A 212 -7.31 -6.55 2.88
C THR A 212 -8.50 -6.15 2.01
N ALA A 213 -8.85 -6.98 1.03
CA ALA A 213 -10.00 -6.78 0.15
C ALA A 213 -10.59 -8.11 -0.31
N VAL A 214 -11.89 -8.10 -0.56
CA VAL A 214 -12.63 -9.20 -1.18
C VAL A 214 -13.51 -8.67 -2.31
N LEU A 215 -13.74 -9.48 -3.33
CA LEU A 215 -14.71 -9.17 -4.38
C LEU A 215 -16.10 -9.60 -3.94
N VAL A 216 -17.08 -8.78 -4.28
CA VAL A 216 -18.47 -9.08 -4.02
C VAL A 216 -19.14 -9.55 -5.32
N GLN A 217 -19.72 -10.75 -5.28
CA GLN A 217 -20.38 -11.38 -6.42
C GLN A 217 -21.89 -11.49 -6.21
N ASP A 218 -22.62 -11.29 -7.30
CA ASP A 218 -24.04 -11.64 -7.42
C ASP A 218 -24.25 -12.48 -8.67
N GLN A 219 -24.84 -13.67 -8.51
CA GLN A 219 -25.11 -14.62 -9.60
C GLN A 219 -23.89 -14.88 -10.51
N GLY A 220 -22.68 -15.00 -9.92
CA GLY A 220 -21.45 -15.25 -10.66
C GLY A 220 -20.77 -14.02 -11.26
N SER A 221 -21.42 -12.85 -11.23
CA SER A 221 -20.86 -11.60 -11.71
C SER A 221 -20.30 -10.76 -10.59
N ILE A 222 -19.13 -10.12 -10.80
CA ILE A 222 -18.57 -9.20 -9.83
C ILE A 222 -19.34 -7.88 -9.86
N THR A 223 -19.95 -7.54 -8.73
CA THR A 223 -20.77 -6.34 -8.55
C THR A 223 -20.11 -5.28 -7.69
N GLY A 224 -19.08 -5.66 -6.92
CA GLY A 224 -18.42 -4.73 -6.01
C GLY A 224 -17.08 -5.21 -5.47
N ILE A 225 -16.42 -4.32 -4.74
CA ILE A 225 -15.24 -4.61 -3.94
C ILE A 225 -15.45 -4.09 -2.53
N PHE A 226 -15.05 -4.87 -1.54
CA PHE A 226 -15.12 -4.52 -0.12
C PHE A 226 -13.73 -4.66 0.51
N THR A 227 -13.27 -3.59 1.19
CA THR A 227 -11.90 -3.48 1.70
C THR A 227 -11.86 -3.24 3.21
N SER A 228 -10.70 -3.46 3.83
CA SER A 228 -10.47 -3.10 5.24
C SER A 228 -10.71 -1.60 5.50
N LYS A 229 -10.50 -0.72 4.52
CA LYS A 229 -10.81 0.70 4.61
C LYS A 229 -12.31 0.96 4.69
N ASP A 230 -13.13 0.19 3.96
CA ASP A 230 -14.60 0.28 4.04
C ASP A 230 -15.11 -0.16 5.42
N VAL A 231 -14.45 -1.13 6.06
CA VAL A 231 -14.75 -1.53 7.44
C VAL A 231 -14.60 -0.34 8.39
N VAL A 232 -13.54 0.45 8.26
CA VAL A 232 -13.34 1.67 9.06
C VAL A 232 -14.40 2.72 8.73
N LEU A 233 -14.45 3.13 7.45
CA LEU A 233 -15.15 4.34 7.02
C LEU A 233 -16.66 4.19 6.98
N ARG A 234 -17.14 3.02 6.54
CA ARG A 234 -18.55 2.81 6.21
C ARG A 234 -19.28 1.92 7.19
N VAL A 235 -18.56 1.20 8.05
CA VAL A 235 -19.16 0.29 9.03
C VAL A 235 -18.96 0.83 10.45
N ILE A 236 -17.73 0.78 10.97
CA ILE A 236 -17.48 1.09 12.38
C ILE A 236 -17.65 2.59 12.67
N ALA A 237 -17.10 3.47 11.86
CA ALA A 237 -17.28 4.92 12.02
C ALA A 237 -18.73 5.35 11.85
N ALA A 238 -19.49 4.66 10.99
CA ALA A 238 -20.93 4.89 10.80
C ALA A 238 -21.81 4.26 11.90
N GLY A 239 -21.22 3.53 12.85
CA GLY A 239 -21.96 2.90 13.95
C GLY A 239 -22.79 1.68 13.53
N LEU A 240 -22.52 1.09 12.35
CA LEU A 240 -23.23 -0.11 11.89
C LEU A 240 -22.69 -1.36 12.60
N ASP A 241 -23.58 -2.33 12.85
CA ASP A 241 -23.21 -3.62 13.41
C ASP A 241 -22.68 -4.54 12.28
N PRO A 242 -21.39 -4.97 12.34
CA PRO A 242 -20.79 -5.83 11.33
C PRO A 242 -21.47 -7.21 11.19
N ALA A 243 -22.13 -7.71 12.23
CA ALA A 243 -22.77 -9.02 12.22
C ALA A 243 -24.07 -9.02 11.41
N THR A 244 -24.80 -7.91 11.41
CA THR A 244 -26.09 -7.76 10.73
C THR A 244 -26.01 -6.95 9.45
N CYS A 245 -24.93 -6.20 9.24
CA CYS A 245 -24.72 -5.43 8.02
C CYS A 245 -24.19 -6.32 6.89
N SER A 246 -24.93 -6.37 5.78
CA SER A 246 -24.49 -7.05 4.55
C SER A 246 -23.46 -6.21 3.79
N VAL A 247 -22.48 -6.86 3.15
CA VAL A 247 -21.40 -6.18 2.39
C VAL A 247 -21.93 -5.31 1.25
N VAL A 248 -23.05 -5.67 0.63
CA VAL A 248 -23.66 -4.89 -0.47
C VAL A 248 -24.01 -3.45 -0.07
N ARG A 249 -24.28 -3.19 1.21
CA ARG A 249 -24.63 -1.86 1.71
C ARG A 249 -23.43 -0.92 1.83
N VAL A 250 -22.24 -1.49 1.98
CA VAL A 250 -21.02 -0.78 2.37
C VAL A 250 -19.86 -1.00 1.41
N MET A 251 -20.00 -1.89 0.44
CA MET A 251 -19.00 -2.10 -0.62
C MET A 251 -18.90 -0.88 -1.54
N THR A 252 -17.84 -0.83 -2.33
CA THR A 252 -17.80 0.04 -3.51
C THR A 252 -18.36 -0.74 -4.69
N PRO A 253 -19.48 -0.29 -5.29
CA PRO A 253 -20.06 -0.92 -6.47
C PRO A 253 -19.24 -0.62 -7.72
N HIS A 254 -19.32 -1.48 -8.73
CA HIS A 254 -18.72 -1.31 -10.05
C HIS A 254 -17.24 -0.93 -9.97
N PRO A 255 -16.35 -1.80 -9.43
CA PRO A 255 -14.93 -1.52 -9.38
C PRO A 255 -14.36 -1.36 -10.80
N ASP A 256 -13.34 -0.51 -10.93
CA ASP A 256 -12.60 -0.37 -12.19
C ASP A 256 -11.73 -1.62 -12.43
N PHE A 257 -11.70 -2.07 -13.67
CA PHE A 257 -10.91 -3.22 -14.12
C PHE A 257 -9.70 -2.80 -14.94
N ALA A 258 -8.63 -3.59 -14.86
CA ALA A 258 -7.46 -3.47 -15.72
C ALA A 258 -7.24 -4.76 -16.53
N PRO A 259 -6.95 -4.64 -17.82
CA PRO A 259 -6.51 -5.80 -18.60
C PRO A 259 -5.10 -6.21 -18.18
N MET A 260 -4.76 -7.49 -18.31
CA MET A 260 -3.51 -8.08 -17.84
C MET A 260 -2.27 -7.60 -18.60
N ASP A 261 -2.42 -7.19 -19.83
CA ASP A 261 -1.37 -6.59 -20.66
C ASP A 261 -1.04 -5.14 -20.29
N MET A 262 -1.85 -4.55 -19.36
CA MET A 262 -1.59 -3.20 -18.85
C MET A 262 -0.26 -3.16 -18.12
N SER A 263 0.56 -2.12 -18.38
CA SER A 263 1.81 -1.92 -17.63
C SER A 263 1.52 -1.65 -16.15
N ILE A 264 2.39 -2.15 -15.26
CA ILE A 264 2.30 -1.92 -13.81
C ILE A 264 2.23 -0.41 -13.51
N GLN A 265 2.98 0.41 -14.25
CA GLN A 265 2.97 1.86 -14.10
C GLN A 265 1.59 2.46 -14.36
N SER A 266 0.92 2.04 -15.43
CA SER A 266 -0.43 2.51 -15.76
C SER A 266 -1.47 2.03 -14.75
N ALA A 267 -1.32 0.81 -14.27
CA ALA A 267 -2.17 0.25 -13.22
C ALA A 267 -2.03 1.03 -11.91
N LEU A 268 -0.81 1.27 -11.42
CA LEU A 268 -0.54 2.04 -10.21
C LEU A 268 -1.11 3.47 -10.30
N ARG A 269 -1.04 4.09 -11.48
CA ARG A 269 -1.64 5.41 -11.71
C ARG A 269 -3.16 5.38 -11.56
N LYS A 270 -3.83 4.41 -12.18
CA LYS A 270 -5.29 4.24 -12.03
C LYS A 270 -5.66 3.98 -10.56
N MET A 271 -4.85 3.19 -9.85
CA MET A 271 -5.06 2.86 -8.45
C MET A 271 -4.95 4.08 -7.52
N HIS A 272 -4.02 5.00 -7.77
CA HIS A 272 -3.83 6.19 -6.93
C HIS A 272 -5.04 7.13 -6.94
N GLY A 273 -5.66 7.31 -8.11
CA GLY A 273 -6.85 8.16 -8.25
C GLY A 273 -8.15 7.51 -7.78
N ARG A 274 -8.19 6.17 -7.68
CA ARG A 274 -9.40 5.38 -7.40
C ARG A 274 -9.04 4.13 -6.59
N PRO A 275 -9.31 4.10 -5.28
CA PRO A 275 -8.94 2.98 -4.39
C PRO A 275 -9.69 1.67 -4.67
N THR A 276 -10.49 1.61 -5.72
CA THR A 276 -11.39 0.50 -6.07
C THR A 276 -11.00 -0.19 -7.37
N PHE A 277 -9.71 -0.24 -7.65
CA PHE A 277 -9.16 -0.80 -8.87
C PHE A 277 -8.88 -2.31 -8.74
N VAL A 278 -9.26 -3.07 -9.75
CA VAL A 278 -9.10 -4.52 -9.83
C VAL A 278 -8.41 -4.88 -11.15
N ALA A 279 -7.39 -5.73 -11.12
CA ALA A 279 -6.81 -6.30 -12.32
C ALA A 279 -7.56 -7.61 -12.67
N TRP A 280 -7.97 -7.75 -13.93
CA TRP A 280 -8.84 -8.82 -14.41
C TRP A 280 -8.23 -9.56 -15.60
N TRP A 281 -8.33 -10.89 -15.61
CA TRP A 281 -8.02 -11.71 -16.78
C TRP A 281 -9.20 -12.62 -17.15
N GLY A 282 -9.68 -12.48 -18.42
CA GLY A 282 -10.57 -13.44 -19.08
C GLY A 282 -12.00 -13.51 -18.57
N ASP A 283 -12.79 -14.35 -19.21
CA ASP A 283 -14.22 -14.55 -18.92
C ASP A 283 -14.46 -15.31 -17.60
N ASN A 284 -13.43 -15.95 -17.04
CA ASN A 284 -13.45 -16.62 -15.74
C ASN A 284 -12.47 -15.93 -14.80
N ALA A 285 -12.93 -15.51 -13.62
CA ALA A 285 -12.23 -14.73 -12.59
C ALA A 285 -11.00 -15.44 -11.98
N GLU A 286 -9.99 -15.74 -12.79
CA GLU A 286 -8.86 -16.58 -12.36
C GLU A 286 -7.66 -15.83 -11.78
N CYS A 287 -7.55 -14.52 -11.97
CA CYS A 287 -6.42 -13.76 -11.41
C CYS A 287 -6.77 -12.33 -11.05
N MET A 288 -6.40 -11.89 -9.87
CA MET A 288 -6.70 -10.57 -9.36
C MET A 288 -5.59 -9.94 -8.54
N LEU A 289 -5.28 -8.69 -8.88
CA LEU A 289 -4.49 -7.82 -8.02
C LEU A 289 -5.44 -6.91 -7.23
N THR A 290 -5.56 -7.16 -5.95
CA THR A 290 -6.22 -6.22 -5.04
C THR A 290 -5.13 -5.46 -4.28
N ILE A 291 -5.28 -4.13 -4.18
CA ILE A 291 -4.39 -3.35 -3.30
C ILE A 291 -4.52 -3.92 -1.88
N GLY A 292 -3.50 -4.62 -1.41
CA GLY A 292 -3.50 -5.19 -0.06
C GLY A 292 -2.91 -6.59 0.08
N ARG A 293 -2.73 -7.34 -1.02
CA ARG A 293 -2.00 -8.60 -0.97
C ARG A 293 -0.59 -8.41 -1.52
N TRP A 294 0.33 -8.09 -0.63
CA TRP A 294 1.76 -8.25 -0.89
C TRP A 294 2.06 -9.75 -0.79
N PRO A 295 2.78 -10.36 -1.74
CA PRO A 295 3.26 -11.71 -1.57
C PRO A 295 4.19 -11.70 -0.34
N LEU A 296 3.77 -12.37 0.72
CA LEU A 296 4.71 -12.76 1.76
C LEU A 296 5.75 -13.65 1.06
N PRO A 297 7.05 -13.42 1.25
CA PRO A 297 8.03 -14.41 0.84
C PRO A 297 7.61 -15.70 1.53
N GLU A 298 7.45 -16.76 0.76
CA GLU A 298 7.27 -18.10 1.30
C GLU A 298 8.30 -18.27 2.41
N SER A 299 7.82 -18.57 3.62
CA SER A 299 8.68 -18.94 4.72
C SER A 299 9.57 -20.05 4.21
N ALA A 300 10.80 -19.72 3.87
CA ALA A 300 11.84 -20.70 3.61
C ALA A 300 11.84 -21.64 4.81
N GLY A 301 11.45 -22.89 4.55
CA GLY A 301 11.30 -23.95 5.51
C GLY A 301 12.49 -24.01 6.44
N HIS A 302 12.20 -24.28 7.68
CA HIS A 302 13.13 -24.80 8.67
C HIS A 302 14.22 -25.65 8.03
N GLU A 303 15.43 -25.24 8.23
CA GLU A 303 16.70 -25.96 8.34
C GLU A 303 17.82 -25.19 7.64
N ARG A 304 18.50 -24.34 8.38
CA ARG A 304 19.97 -24.24 8.27
C ARG A 304 20.59 -23.94 9.62
N SER A 305 21.23 -24.96 10.07
CA SER A 305 22.43 -25.10 10.91
C SER A 305 23.13 -23.78 11.26
N ARG A 306 23.27 -23.58 12.58
CA ARG A 306 24.30 -22.72 13.19
C ARG A 306 25.69 -23.09 12.62
N ARG A 307 26.21 -22.28 11.70
CA ARG A 307 27.65 -22.03 11.45
C ARG A 307 27.76 -21.00 10.33
N ASP A 308 28.61 -19.99 10.62
CA ASP A 308 29.07 -18.89 9.78
C ASP A 308 28.41 -17.51 10.02
N CYS A 309 28.67 -16.98 11.22
CA CYS A 309 28.78 -15.54 11.43
C CYS A 309 30.23 -15.10 11.20
N GLY A 310 30.57 -14.86 9.91
CA GLY A 310 31.77 -14.16 9.49
C GLY A 310 31.41 -12.72 9.15
N HIS A 311 32.00 -11.81 9.89
CA HIS A 311 32.19 -10.37 9.66
C HIS A 311 31.46 -9.72 8.46
N GLY A 312 30.28 -9.16 8.71
CA GLY A 312 29.58 -8.24 7.81
C GLY A 312 28.62 -7.41 8.64
N ARG A 313 28.85 -6.09 8.71
CA ARG A 313 28.04 -5.12 9.50
C ARG A 313 26.56 -5.30 9.19
N CYS A 314 25.78 -5.69 10.20
CA CYS A 314 24.34 -5.51 10.22
C CYS A 314 24.02 -4.01 10.22
N PRO A 315 23.15 -3.49 9.34
CA PRO A 315 22.59 -2.17 9.54
C PRO A 315 21.73 -2.20 10.80
N GLU A 316 21.99 -1.27 11.70
CA GLU A 316 21.25 -1.08 12.94
C GLU A 316 19.78 -0.78 12.68
N ALA A 317 18.94 -1.81 12.76
CA ALA A 317 17.50 -1.65 12.93
C ALA A 317 17.25 -1.48 14.43
N TYR A 318 17.07 -0.25 14.88
CA TYR A 318 16.78 0.03 16.29
C TYR A 318 15.37 -0.44 16.62
N LEU A 319 15.30 -1.42 17.51
CA LEU A 319 14.15 -1.64 18.37
C LEU A 319 14.10 -0.47 19.35
N CYS A 320 12.98 0.27 19.38
CA CYS A 320 12.71 1.20 20.48
C CYS A 320 12.52 0.37 21.76
N HIS A 321 13.59 0.21 22.54
CA HIS A 321 13.48 -0.15 23.95
C HIS A 321 13.43 1.15 24.75
N ALA A 322 12.35 1.28 25.55
CA ALA A 322 12.18 2.33 26.55
C ALA A 322 13.28 2.24 27.62
#